data_d70b53670968c335c9e497ac61599898
#
_entry.id   d70b53670968c335c9e497ac61599898
#
_cell.length_a   1.000
_cell.length_b   1.000
_cell.length_c   1.000
_cell.angle_alpha   90.00
_cell.angle_beta   90.00
_cell.angle_gamma   90.00
#
_symmetry.space_group_name_H-M   'P 1'
#
loop_
_entity.id
_entity.type
_entity.pdbx_description
1 polymer ?
#
loop_
_entity_poly.entity_id
_entity_poly.type
_entity_poly.pdbx_seq_one_letter_code
_entity_poly.pdbx_strand_id
1 'polypeptide(L)'
;MPIDKKEKIEKILNAPTLNLLTSVNLKTVDKVRDPITNRTSIHLGTGTIHIENFDANKDYFKLRVLKMLDLLIFLVGKKNQYKLSEEEAVNCVVEFSIKQYAELLGKSNPASISTKKNVRRIIEEALSLLNDLSISTAEKRKSEIKEFKDMKLIEEFKCKKEVYTVQLTEKFVRYLITS
;
A
#
# COMPACT_ATOMS: atom_id res chain seq x y z
N MET A 1 -25.53 -7.85 8.17
CA MET A 1 -25.58 -6.81 7.14
C MET A 1 -24.21 -6.60 6.52
N PRO A 2 -24.09 -6.67 5.21
CA PRO A 2 -22.83 -6.30 4.59
C PRO A 2 -22.61 -4.81 4.78
N ILE A 3 -21.51 -4.45 5.42
CA ILE A 3 -21.09 -3.07 5.52
C ILE A 3 -20.70 -2.61 4.11
N ASP A 4 -21.17 -1.44 3.71
CA ASP A 4 -20.81 -0.84 2.43
C ASP A 4 -19.27 -0.78 2.32
N LYS A 5 -18.73 -1.45 1.34
CA LYS A 5 -17.28 -1.51 1.07
C LYS A 5 -16.68 -0.11 0.90
N LYS A 6 -17.43 0.80 0.28
CA LYS A 6 -17.03 2.17 0.04
C LYS A 6 -16.89 2.96 1.35
N GLU A 7 -17.88 2.83 2.25
CA GLU A 7 -17.87 3.50 3.54
C GLU A 7 -16.66 3.09 4.39
N LYS A 8 -16.32 1.81 4.35
CA LYS A 8 -15.21 1.29 5.14
C LYS A 8 -13.85 1.68 4.59
N ILE A 9 -13.68 1.70 3.29
CA ILE A 9 -12.48 2.21 2.64
C ILE A 9 -12.29 3.69 2.99
N GLU A 10 -13.35 4.48 2.96
CA GLU A 10 -13.29 5.90 3.32
C GLU A 10 -12.85 6.12 4.76
N LYS A 11 -13.32 5.30 5.70
CA LYS A 11 -12.91 5.40 7.12
C LYS A 11 -11.43 5.08 7.34
N ILE A 12 -10.90 4.14 6.56
CA ILE A 12 -9.49 3.75 6.65
C ILE A 12 -8.61 4.73 5.87
N LEU A 13 -9.10 5.22 4.74
CA LEU A 13 -8.39 6.14 3.86
C LEU A 13 -8.32 7.58 4.38
N ASN A 14 -8.77 7.86 5.58
CA ASN A 14 -8.55 9.17 6.20
C ASN A 14 -7.09 9.31 6.63
N ALA A 15 -6.20 9.16 5.67
CA ALA A 15 -4.76 9.21 5.79
C ALA A 15 -4.23 10.11 4.66
N PRO A 16 -4.07 11.41 4.90
CA PRO A 16 -3.76 12.37 3.83
C PRO A 16 -2.53 12.02 3.00
N THR A 17 -1.48 11.51 3.64
CA THR A 17 -0.24 11.16 2.95
C THR A 17 -0.45 10.00 1.97
N LEU A 18 -1.22 8.98 2.36
CA LEU A 18 -1.53 7.87 1.47
C LEU A 18 -2.41 8.30 0.29
N ASN A 19 -3.35 9.21 0.53
CA ASN A 19 -4.20 9.74 -0.53
C ASN A 19 -3.39 10.53 -1.56
N LEU A 20 -2.37 11.25 -1.12
CA LEU A 20 -1.49 12.00 -2.01
C LEU A 20 -0.57 11.09 -2.84
N LEU A 21 -0.28 9.89 -2.37
CA LEU A 21 0.63 8.96 -3.05
C LEU A 21 0.18 8.65 -4.47
N THR A 22 -1.12 8.49 -4.71
CA THR A 22 -1.68 8.19 -6.02
C THR A 22 -1.63 9.36 -7.01
N SER A 23 -1.44 10.59 -6.51
CA SER A 23 -1.36 11.80 -7.32
C SER A 23 0.06 12.30 -7.55
N VAL A 24 1.07 11.59 -7.04
CA VAL A 24 2.46 11.99 -7.17
C VAL A 24 2.90 11.94 -8.63
N ASN A 25 3.43 13.06 -9.11
CA ASN A 25 4.12 13.15 -10.40
C ASN A 25 5.62 13.27 -10.14
N LEU A 26 6.35 12.18 -10.38
CA LEU A 26 7.79 12.11 -10.11
C LEU A 26 8.63 13.11 -10.91
N LYS A 27 8.09 13.65 -12.01
CA LYS A 27 8.81 14.64 -12.84
C LYS A 27 8.81 16.05 -12.22
N THR A 28 7.76 16.38 -11.47
CA THR A 28 7.52 17.72 -10.94
C THR A 28 7.63 17.83 -9.43
N VAL A 29 7.59 16.72 -8.71
CA VAL A 29 7.64 16.71 -7.25
C VAL A 29 9.09 16.87 -6.77
N ASP A 30 9.28 17.57 -5.65
CA ASP A 30 10.58 17.72 -5.02
C ASP A 30 11.09 16.39 -4.49
N LYS A 31 12.31 16.03 -4.91
CA LYS A 31 12.98 14.79 -4.49
C LYS A 31 14.36 15.13 -3.91
N VAL A 32 14.69 14.47 -2.81
CA VAL A 32 16.00 14.58 -2.19
C VAL A 32 16.60 13.17 -2.08
N ARG A 33 17.79 12.99 -2.66
CA ARG A 33 18.52 11.73 -2.55
C ARG A 33 19.58 11.83 -1.47
N ASP A 34 19.56 10.87 -0.54
CA ASP A 34 20.63 10.74 0.46
C ASP A 34 21.80 9.98 -0.18
N PRO A 35 22.99 10.60 -0.32
CA PRO A 35 24.12 9.93 -0.96
C PRO A 35 24.70 8.77 -0.15
N ILE A 36 24.45 8.73 1.15
CA ILE A 36 24.97 7.68 2.02
C ILE A 36 24.08 6.44 1.96
N THR A 37 22.77 6.62 2.13
CA THR A 37 21.81 5.51 2.18
C THR A 37 21.24 5.13 0.83
N ASN A 38 21.43 5.99 -0.20
CA ASN A 38 20.83 5.87 -1.53
C ASN A 38 19.29 5.88 -1.51
N ARG A 39 18.72 6.43 -0.43
CA ARG A 39 17.28 6.59 -0.27
C ARG A 39 16.84 7.90 -0.93
N THR A 40 15.75 7.86 -1.68
CA THR A 40 15.13 9.07 -2.24
C THR A 40 13.91 9.42 -1.42
N SER A 41 13.83 10.67 -0.99
CA SER A 41 12.69 11.19 -0.22
C SER A 41 11.87 12.15 -1.06
N ILE A 42 10.56 11.97 -1.03
CA ILE A 42 9.59 12.80 -1.73
C ILE A 42 8.74 13.51 -0.69
N HIS A 43 8.79 14.85 -0.68
CA HIS A 43 8.04 15.65 0.27
C HIS A 43 6.64 15.93 -0.26
N LEU A 44 5.63 15.54 0.52
CA LEU A 44 4.23 15.83 0.28
C LEU A 44 3.72 16.75 1.38
N GLY A 45 2.61 17.43 1.15
CA GLY A 45 2.12 18.44 2.09
C GLY A 45 1.99 18.00 3.54
N THR A 46 1.64 16.74 3.80
CA THR A 46 1.43 16.19 5.14
C THR A 46 2.52 15.24 5.61
N GLY A 47 3.44 14.88 4.75
CA GLY A 47 4.47 13.92 5.12
C GLY A 47 5.52 13.70 4.06
N THR A 48 6.36 12.71 4.27
CA THR A 48 7.45 12.36 3.38
C THR A 48 7.37 10.88 3.04
N ILE A 49 7.56 10.56 1.77
CA ILE A 49 7.67 9.19 1.30
C ILE A 49 9.15 8.92 1.02
N HIS A 50 9.66 7.85 1.59
CA HIS A 50 11.04 7.41 1.38
C HIS A 50 11.02 6.15 0.50
N ILE A 51 11.85 6.15 -0.55
CA ILE A 51 11.93 5.02 -1.49
C ILE A 51 13.37 4.51 -1.51
N GLU A 52 13.53 3.26 -1.10
CA GLU A 52 14.78 2.54 -1.30
C GLU A 52 14.89 2.12 -2.76
N ASN A 53 16.10 2.04 -3.30
CA ASN A 53 16.33 1.63 -4.70
C ASN A 53 15.47 2.43 -5.70
N PHE A 54 15.47 3.75 -5.58
CA PHE A 54 14.62 4.63 -6.38
C PHE A 54 14.76 4.38 -7.89
N ASP A 55 15.99 4.23 -8.38
CA ASP A 55 16.23 4.04 -9.82
C ASP A 55 15.58 2.76 -10.35
N ALA A 56 15.50 1.71 -9.54
CA ALA A 56 14.82 0.48 -9.89
C ALA A 56 13.30 0.59 -9.82
N ASN A 57 12.78 1.47 -8.95
CA ASN A 57 11.35 1.57 -8.64
C ASN A 57 10.61 2.72 -9.35
N LYS A 58 11.33 3.71 -9.86
CA LYS A 58 10.71 4.93 -10.42
C LYS A 58 9.69 4.66 -11.52
N ASP A 59 9.93 3.64 -12.35
CA ASP A 59 9.04 3.28 -13.46
C ASP A 59 7.77 2.56 -12.99
N TYR A 60 7.75 2.10 -11.75
CA TYR A 60 6.60 1.41 -11.15
C TYR A 60 5.61 2.38 -10.50
N PHE A 61 5.95 3.65 -10.41
CA PHE A 61 5.08 4.68 -9.83
C PHE A 61 3.96 5.04 -10.82
N LYS A 62 3.04 4.10 -11.01
CA LYS A 62 1.91 4.22 -11.95
C LYS A 62 0.63 3.85 -11.23
N LEU A 63 -0.48 4.44 -11.67
CA LEU A 63 -1.79 4.21 -11.06
C LEU A 63 -2.14 2.72 -10.94
N ARG A 64 -1.88 1.94 -11.98
CA ARG A 64 -2.17 0.48 -11.97
C ARG A 64 -1.39 -0.27 -10.89
N VAL A 65 -0.20 0.21 -10.53
CA VAL A 65 0.64 -0.36 -9.47
C VAL A 65 0.15 0.12 -8.12
N LEU A 66 -0.17 1.40 -8.00
CA LEU A 66 -0.65 2.00 -6.75
C LEU A 66 -2.05 1.52 -6.34
N LYS A 67 -2.82 0.94 -7.27
CA LYS A 67 -4.07 0.23 -6.93
C LYS A 67 -3.84 -0.92 -5.96
N MET A 68 -2.63 -1.47 -5.91
CA MET A 68 -2.26 -2.48 -4.90
C MET A 68 -2.42 -1.93 -3.48
N LEU A 69 -2.03 -0.68 -3.27
CA LEU A 69 -2.18 -0.06 -1.95
C LEU A 69 -3.66 0.01 -1.54
N ASP A 70 -4.54 0.38 -2.47
CA ASP A 70 -5.99 0.41 -2.22
C ASP A 70 -6.52 -0.97 -1.87
N LEU A 71 -6.07 -2.00 -2.58
CA LEU A 71 -6.47 -3.38 -2.30
C LEU A 71 -6.02 -3.82 -0.91
N LEU A 72 -4.77 -3.56 -0.54
CA LEU A 72 -4.25 -3.93 0.78
C LEU A 72 -5.02 -3.23 1.90
N ILE A 73 -5.31 -1.95 1.73
CA ILE A 73 -6.10 -1.16 2.68
C ILE A 73 -7.51 -1.76 2.79
N PHE A 74 -8.13 -2.10 1.67
CA PHE A 74 -9.46 -2.73 1.66
C PHE A 74 -9.45 -4.07 2.41
N LEU A 75 -8.44 -4.89 2.21
CA LEU A 75 -8.32 -6.19 2.87
C LEU A 75 -8.12 -6.05 4.38
N VAL A 76 -7.32 -5.06 4.81
CA VAL A 76 -7.19 -4.73 6.24
C VAL A 76 -8.53 -4.26 6.80
N GLY A 77 -9.26 -3.44 6.05
CA GLY A 77 -10.58 -2.98 6.44
C GLY A 77 -11.56 -4.11 6.66
N LYS A 78 -11.53 -5.14 5.80
CA LYS A 78 -12.34 -6.35 5.97
C LYS A 78 -12.02 -7.07 7.29
N LYS A 79 -10.73 -7.22 7.60
CA LYS A 79 -10.30 -7.85 8.86
C LYS A 79 -10.72 -7.01 10.06
N ASN A 80 -10.58 -5.68 9.96
CA ASN A 80 -10.96 -4.77 11.05
C ASN A 80 -12.44 -4.85 11.42
N GLN A 81 -13.31 -5.31 10.52
CA GLN A 81 -14.73 -5.58 10.85
C GLN A 81 -14.88 -6.63 11.92
N TYR A 82 -13.94 -7.54 12.01
CA TYR A 82 -13.94 -8.60 13.00
C TYR A 82 -13.19 -8.20 14.28
N LYS A 83 -12.95 -6.91 14.48
CA LYS A 83 -12.24 -6.35 15.65
C LYS A 83 -10.87 -6.99 15.82
N LEU A 84 -9.93 -6.62 14.96
CA LEU A 84 -8.54 -7.07 15.09
C LEU A 84 -8.06 -6.89 16.51
N SER A 85 -7.61 -7.98 17.12
CA SER A 85 -6.88 -7.95 18.38
C SER A 85 -5.51 -7.32 18.14
N GLU A 86 -4.84 -6.88 19.21
CA GLU A 86 -3.48 -6.37 19.09
C GLU A 86 -2.53 -7.42 18.51
N GLU A 87 -2.75 -8.69 18.86
CA GLU A 87 -1.98 -9.81 18.33
C GLU A 87 -2.17 -9.96 16.82
N GLU A 88 -3.39 -9.79 16.30
CA GLU A 88 -3.65 -9.82 14.85
C GLU A 88 -3.03 -8.63 14.13
N ALA A 89 -2.93 -7.47 14.78
CA ALA A 89 -2.26 -6.31 14.20
C ALA A 89 -0.74 -6.57 14.04
N VAL A 90 -0.13 -7.29 14.98
CA VAL A 90 1.29 -7.65 14.92
C VAL A 90 1.59 -8.57 13.73
N ASN A 91 0.69 -9.51 13.45
CA ASN A 91 0.87 -10.52 12.41
C ASN A 91 -0.22 -10.42 11.34
N CYS A 92 -0.50 -9.22 10.86
CA CYS A 92 -1.55 -9.03 9.87
C CYS A 92 -1.11 -9.53 8.50
N VAL A 93 -1.75 -10.60 8.06
CA VAL A 93 -1.54 -11.20 6.74
C VAL A 93 -2.83 -11.07 5.93
N VAL A 94 -2.70 -10.57 4.71
CA VAL A 94 -3.82 -10.47 3.77
C VAL A 94 -3.54 -11.32 2.54
N GLU A 95 -4.59 -11.81 1.91
CA GLU A 95 -4.49 -12.67 0.73
C GLU A 95 -5.36 -12.15 -0.41
N PHE A 96 -4.88 -12.31 -1.62
CA PHE A 96 -5.65 -12.04 -2.83
C PHE A 96 -5.12 -12.92 -3.97
N SER A 97 -6.00 -13.21 -4.95
CA SER A 97 -5.61 -13.99 -6.11
C SER A 97 -5.21 -13.08 -7.27
N ILE A 98 -4.46 -13.64 -8.22
CA ILE A 98 -4.16 -12.97 -9.49
C ILE A 98 -5.44 -12.54 -10.19
N LYS A 99 -6.46 -13.38 -10.17
CA LYS A 99 -7.76 -13.09 -10.78
C LYS A 99 -8.43 -11.87 -10.15
N GLN A 100 -8.40 -11.76 -8.81
CA GLN A 100 -8.97 -10.60 -8.10
C GLN A 100 -8.27 -9.30 -8.52
N TYR A 101 -6.95 -9.32 -8.63
CA TYR A 101 -6.21 -8.14 -9.06
C TYR A 101 -6.47 -7.82 -10.53
N ALA A 102 -6.60 -8.83 -11.39
CA ALA A 102 -6.99 -8.65 -12.79
C ALA A 102 -8.35 -7.96 -12.91
N GLU A 103 -9.32 -8.38 -12.11
CA GLU A 103 -10.65 -7.76 -12.05
C GLU A 103 -10.57 -6.31 -11.58
N LEU A 104 -9.74 -6.04 -10.57
CA LEU A 104 -9.50 -4.69 -10.07
C LEU A 104 -8.90 -3.77 -11.15
N LEU A 105 -8.05 -4.32 -12.02
CA LEU A 105 -7.47 -3.60 -13.15
C LEU A 105 -8.43 -3.46 -14.34
N GLY A 106 -9.62 -4.05 -14.28
CA GLY A 106 -10.62 -3.97 -15.35
C GLY A 106 -10.30 -4.85 -16.54
N LYS A 107 -9.59 -5.96 -16.34
CA LYS A 107 -9.28 -6.89 -17.44
C LYS A 107 -10.52 -7.61 -17.91
N SER A 108 -10.73 -7.67 -19.24
CA SER A 108 -11.92 -8.30 -19.84
C SER A 108 -11.92 -9.82 -19.75
N ASN A 109 -10.74 -10.44 -19.65
CA ASN A 109 -10.61 -11.89 -19.52
C ASN A 109 -9.60 -12.26 -18.44
N PRO A 110 -9.98 -12.11 -17.15
CA PRO A 110 -9.05 -12.30 -16.04
C PRO A 110 -8.57 -13.74 -15.87
N ALA A 111 -9.25 -14.71 -16.46
CA ALA A 111 -8.88 -16.12 -16.35
C ALA A 111 -7.93 -16.60 -17.45
N SER A 112 -7.66 -15.80 -18.50
CA SER A 112 -6.75 -16.21 -19.57
C SER A 112 -5.31 -16.29 -19.10
N ILE A 113 -4.54 -17.20 -19.68
CA ILE A 113 -3.13 -17.43 -19.34
C ILE A 113 -2.28 -16.18 -19.59
N SER A 114 -2.50 -15.51 -20.72
CA SER A 114 -1.76 -14.30 -21.08
C SER A 114 -2.07 -13.14 -20.11
N THR A 115 -3.33 -12.96 -19.73
CA THR A 115 -3.75 -11.95 -18.75
C THR A 115 -3.12 -12.24 -17.39
N LYS A 116 -3.18 -13.48 -16.92
CA LYS A 116 -2.59 -13.87 -15.63
C LYS A 116 -1.09 -13.60 -15.60
N LYS A 117 -0.38 -13.91 -16.68
CA LYS A 117 1.07 -13.66 -16.76
C LYS A 117 1.39 -12.17 -16.68
N ASN A 118 0.65 -11.34 -17.38
CA ASN A 118 0.82 -9.88 -17.36
C ASN A 118 0.47 -9.29 -15.98
N VAL A 119 -0.64 -9.75 -15.41
CA VAL A 119 -1.09 -9.29 -14.09
C VAL A 119 -0.11 -9.70 -13.00
N ARG A 120 0.44 -10.91 -13.07
CA ARG A 120 1.47 -11.36 -12.13
C ARG A 120 2.66 -10.39 -12.15
N ARG A 121 3.11 -9.97 -13.32
CA ARG A 121 4.18 -9.00 -13.45
C ARG A 121 3.83 -7.66 -12.79
N ILE A 122 2.62 -7.17 -13.00
CA ILE A 122 2.15 -5.93 -12.40
C ILE A 122 2.09 -6.05 -10.87
N ILE A 123 1.62 -7.19 -10.35
CA ILE A 123 1.58 -7.46 -8.91
C ILE A 123 2.99 -7.45 -8.32
N GLU A 124 3.94 -8.14 -8.97
CA GLU A 124 5.33 -8.20 -8.50
C GLU A 124 5.97 -6.81 -8.47
N GLU A 125 5.76 -6.01 -9.52
CA GLU A 125 6.22 -4.62 -9.57
C GLU A 125 5.61 -3.79 -8.42
N ALA A 126 4.31 -3.95 -8.19
CA ALA A 126 3.59 -3.22 -7.15
C ALA A 126 4.09 -3.58 -5.74
N LEU A 127 4.19 -4.87 -5.45
CA LEU A 127 4.65 -5.33 -4.14
C LEU A 127 6.11 -4.98 -3.90
N SER A 128 6.95 -5.04 -4.93
CA SER A 128 8.35 -4.63 -4.83
C SER A 128 8.48 -3.13 -4.51
N LEU A 129 7.70 -2.29 -5.19
CA LEU A 129 7.66 -0.86 -4.91
C LEU A 129 7.24 -0.59 -3.47
N LEU A 130 6.12 -1.19 -3.03
CA LEU A 130 5.60 -0.99 -1.69
C LEU A 130 6.53 -1.56 -0.61
N ASN A 131 7.26 -2.62 -0.92
CA ASN A 131 8.25 -3.19 0.00
C ASN A 131 9.45 -2.25 0.22
N ASP A 132 9.80 -1.46 -0.79
CA ASP A 132 10.90 -0.49 -0.73
C ASP A 132 10.45 0.90 -0.28
N LEU A 133 9.19 1.04 0.10
CA LEU A 133 8.59 2.32 0.44
C LEU A 133 8.31 2.42 1.93
N SER A 134 8.67 3.57 2.53
CA SER A 134 8.28 3.91 3.90
C SER A 134 7.72 5.33 3.95
N ILE A 135 6.95 5.62 4.97
CA ILE A 135 6.25 6.91 5.11
C ILE A 135 6.55 7.50 6.46
N SER A 136 6.87 8.79 6.48
CA SER A 136 6.95 9.60 7.69
C SER A 136 5.89 10.69 7.59
N THR A 137 4.99 10.77 8.55
CA THR A 137 3.91 11.75 8.55
C THR A 137 3.54 12.16 9.97
N ALA A 138 3.04 13.39 10.11
CA ALA A 138 2.41 13.88 11.34
C ALA A 138 0.97 14.26 11.00
N GLU A 139 0.03 13.55 11.56
CA GLU A 139 -1.38 13.70 11.22
C GLU A 139 -2.22 14.02 12.46
N LYS A 140 -3.17 14.94 12.30
CA LYS A 140 -4.15 15.23 13.35
C LYS A 140 -5.23 14.14 13.35
N ARG A 141 -5.32 13.42 14.45
CA ARG A 141 -6.32 12.37 14.64
C ARG A 141 -6.99 12.55 16.01
N LYS A 142 -8.31 12.66 16.04
CA LYS A 142 -9.09 12.87 17.26
C LYS A 142 -8.53 13.98 18.16
N SER A 143 -8.25 15.15 17.58
CA SER A 143 -7.70 16.33 18.28
C SER A 143 -6.24 16.17 18.76
N GLU A 144 -5.59 15.07 18.48
CA GLU A 144 -4.17 14.83 18.81
C GLU A 144 -3.34 14.75 17.53
N ILE A 145 -2.11 15.25 17.59
CA ILE A 145 -1.15 15.06 16.50
C ILE A 145 -0.40 13.75 16.76
N LYS A 146 -0.52 12.82 15.82
CA LYS A 146 0.21 11.54 15.86
C LYS A 146 1.31 11.55 14.83
N GLU A 147 2.50 11.19 15.25
CA GLU A 147 3.68 11.07 14.40
C GLU A 147 3.95 9.61 14.05
N PHE A 148 4.20 9.38 12.77
CA PHE A 148 4.62 8.09 12.24
C PHE A 148 5.94 8.31 11.52
N LYS A 149 7.01 7.67 11.98
CA LYS A 149 8.35 7.89 11.45
C LYS A 149 8.87 6.61 10.81
N ASP A 150 9.36 6.73 9.58
CA ASP A 150 9.94 5.61 8.81
C ASP A 150 9.05 4.37 8.83
N MET A 151 7.76 4.55 8.61
CA MET A 151 6.79 3.47 8.64
C MET A 151 6.88 2.66 7.36
N LYS A 152 7.46 1.48 7.44
CA LYS A 152 7.50 0.51 6.35
C LYS A 152 6.10 -0.11 6.19
N LEU A 153 5.68 -0.41 4.96
CA LEU A 153 4.32 -0.90 4.70
C LEU A 153 4.23 -2.42 4.73
N ILE A 154 5.19 -3.10 4.12
CA ILE A 154 5.18 -4.56 3.91
C ILE A 154 6.40 -5.19 4.58
N GLU A 155 6.19 -6.30 5.32
CA GLU A 155 7.27 -7.13 5.84
C GLU A 155 7.77 -8.10 4.78
N GLU A 156 6.84 -8.86 4.19
CA GLU A 156 7.16 -9.84 3.16
C GLU A 156 5.92 -10.19 2.33
N PHE A 157 6.14 -10.77 1.17
CA PHE A 157 5.08 -11.32 0.35
C PHE A 157 5.55 -12.59 -0.36
N LYS A 158 4.61 -13.47 -0.68
CA LYS A 158 4.87 -14.69 -1.42
C LYS A 158 3.67 -15.10 -2.24
N CYS A 159 3.91 -15.88 -3.29
CA CYS A 159 2.87 -16.41 -4.15
C CYS A 159 2.88 -17.94 -4.13
N LYS A 160 1.72 -18.53 -3.95
CA LYS A 160 1.53 -19.97 -4.02
C LYS A 160 0.21 -20.27 -4.72
N LYS A 161 0.25 -21.03 -5.82
CA LYS A 161 -0.94 -21.41 -6.59
C LYS A 161 -1.84 -20.21 -6.96
N GLU A 162 -1.24 -19.19 -7.56
CA GLU A 162 -1.95 -17.98 -8.00
C GLU A 162 -2.55 -17.13 -6.87
N VAL A 163 -2.22 -17.41 -5.63
CA VAL A 163 -2.63 -16.63 -4.46
C VAL A 163 -1.42 -15.94 -3.85
N TYR A 164 -1.51 -14.63 -3.71
CA TYR A 164 -0.50 -13.83 -3.02
C TYR A 164 -0.88 -13.67 -1.56
N THR A 165 0.10 -13.90 -0.71
CA THR A 165 0.01 -13.66 0.73
C THR A 165 0.96 -12.52 1.06
N VAL A 166 0.44 -11.46 1.66
CA VAL A 166 1.22 -10.26 2.01
C VAL A 166 1.14 -10.04 3.50
N GLN A 167 2.30 -10.04 4.15
CA GLN A 167 2.41 -9.67 5.56
C GLN A 167 2.69 -8.17 5.66
N LEU A 168 1.79 -7.46 6.31
CA LEU A 168 1.91 -6.03 6.55
C LEU A 168 2.67 -5.77 7.85
N THR A 169 3.32 -4.61 7.95
CA THR A 169 3.98 -4.23 9.18
C THR A 169 2.94 -3.86 10.25
N GLU A 170 3.28 -4.10 11.51
CA GLU A 170 2.44 -3.69 12.64
C GLU A 170 2.18 -2.19 12.62
N LYS A 171 3.21 -1.39 12.36
CA LYS A 171 3.09 0.07 12.31
C LYS A 171 2.07 0.52 11.26
N PHE A 172 2.13 -0.08 10.08
CA PHE A 172 1.20 0.26 9.00
C PHE A 172 -0.24 -0.13 9.34
N VAL A 173 -0.45 -1.32 9.88
CA VAL A 173 -1.79 -1.77 10.29
C VAL A 173 -2.35 -0.88 11.39
N ARG A 174 -1.55 -0.54 12.40
CA ARG A 174 -1.97 0.38 13.46
C ARG A 174 -2.28 1.77 12.92
N TYR A 175 -1.50 2.24 11.97
CA TYR A 175 -1.76 3.50 11.28
C TYR A 175 -3.13 3.50 10.60
N LEU A 176 -3.48 2.40 9.93
CA LEU A 176 -4.75 2.28 9.20
C LEU A 176 -5.96 2.18 10.14
N ILE A 177 -5.84 1.48 11.26
CA ILE A 177 -6.97 1.25 12.17
C ILE A 177 -7.09 2.30 13.27
N THR A 178 -6.07 3.11 13.50
CA THR A 178 -6.13 4.21 14.46
C THR A 178 -6.91 5.37 13.88
N SER A 179 -8.01 5.65 14.46
CA SER A 179 -8.90 6.74 14.01
C SER A 179 -8.60 8.04 14.74
#